data_559c8c73aae08a695d8f0182d611b2df
#
_entry.id   559c8c73aae08a695d8f0182d611b2df
#
_cell.length_a   1.000
_cell.length_b   1.000
_cell.length_c   1.000
_cell.angle_alpha   90.00
_cell.angle_beta   90.00
_cell.angle_gamma   90.00
#
_symmetry.space_group_name_H-M   'P 1'
#
loop_
_entity.id
_entity.type
_entity.pdbx_description
1 polymer ?
#
loop_
_entity_poly.entity_id
_entity_poly.type
_entity_poly.pdbx_seq_one_letter_code
_entity_poly.pdbx_strand_id
1 'polypeptide(L)'
;VDMQPLWGPAGSRTLTDLVAESLGVGAADILDSDLQLVTRQAPTQIGPDGEFFMAPRIDDLECAATTLLGFLDASGETDSACAPVWAMFDNEEVGSSSRMGAASSYLRDVLDRILEAVPHSAQASHRAMANSFMLSADNAHATHPNFPQKSDPCAPVRLGGGVVLKYNASQKYTTNAVSGAIFRAICRKAGVPVQVFTNRADEAGGSTLGNLQSHTLPIPMADIGCAQFAMHSAVETASVADAEAMTKAVAAFYRVHLRALGDGTYTLE
;
A
#
# COMPACT_ATOMS: atom_id res chain seq x y z
N VAL A 1 5.55 18.21 -22.15
CA VAL A 1 6.64 18.63 -23.02
C VAL A 1 7.98 18.38 -22.36
N ASP A 2 8.09 18.66 -21.06
CA ASP A 2 9.36 18.60 -20.32
C ASP A 2 9.78 17.15 -19.95
N MET A 3 8.93 16.17 -20.21
CA MET A 3 9.15 14.76 -19.91
C MET A 3 9.48 13.91 -21.15
N GLN A 4 9.75 14.52 -22.27
CA GLN A 4 10.12 13.77 -23.48
C GLN A 4 11.54 13.22 -23.34
N PRO A 5 11.74 11.89 -23.44
CA PRO A 5 13.07 11.31 -23.33
C PRO A 5 13.91 11.61 -24.56
N LEU A 6 15.20 11.86 -24.34
CA LEU A 6 16.16 11.93 -25.44
C LEU A 6 16.43 10.49 -25.93
N TRP A 7 16.12 10.23 -27.20
CA TRP A 7 16.31 8.92 -27.80
C TRP A 7 17.67 8.79 -28.51
N GLY A 8 17.99 9.73 -29.39
CA GLY A 8 19.23 9.73 -30.17
C GLY A 8 19.30 10.85 -31.19
N PRO A 9 20.39 10.94 -31.98
CA PRO A 9 20.51 11.89 -33.07
C PRO A 9 19.43 11.72 -34.14
N ALA A 10 19.19 12.75 -34.91
CA ALA A 10 18.27 12.68 -36.03
C ALA A 10 18.69 11.56 -36.99
N GLY A 11 17.73 10.74 -37.43
CA GLY A 11 17.97 9.58 -38.28
C GLY A 11 18.42 8.32 -37.55
N SER A 12 18.44 8.32 -36.19
CA SER A 12 18.62 7.09 -35.41
C SER A 12 17.52 6.08 -35.68
N ARG A 13 17.82 4.80 -35.41
CA ARG A 13 16.82 3.72 -35.37
C ARG A 13 15.66 4.11 -34.47
N THR A 14 14.46 3.74 -34.84
CA THR A 14 13.28 3.99 -33.99
C THR A 14 13.24 3.05 -32.78
N LEU A 15 12.49 3.42 -31.78
CA LEU A 15 12.25 2.55 -30.62
C LEU A 15 11.56 1.24 -31.06
N THR A 16 10.61 1.33 -31.99
CA THR A 16 9.92 0.17 -32.57
C THR A 16 10.89 -0.81 -33.25
N ASP A 17 11.89 -0.30 -33.99
CA ASP A 17 12.92 -1.16 -34.59
C ASP A 17 13.71 -1.94 -33.55
N LEU A 18 14.08 -1.30 -32.45
CA LEU A 18 14.81 -1.96 -31.36
C LEU A 18 13.97 -3.00 -30.63
N VAL A 19 12.69 -2.69 -30.38
CA VAL A 19 11.77 -3.64 -29.76
C VAL A 19 11.56 -4.85 -30.69
N ALA A 20 11.35 -4.61 -31.99
CA ALA A 20 11.20 -5.66 -32.99
C ALA A 20 12.42 -6.59 -33.04
N GLU A 21 13.63 -6.02 -33.06
CA GLU A 21 14.86 -6.79 -32.99
C GLU A 21 14.99 -7.62 -31.72
N SER A 22 14.66 -7.03 -30.56
CA SER A 22 14.69 -7.73 -29.26
C SER A 22 13.71 -8.90 -29.21
N LEU A 23 12.57 -8.78 -29.89
CA LEU A 23 11.53 -9.81 -29.95
C LEU A 23 11.75 -10.80 -31.10
N GLY A 24 12.65 -10.52 -32.04
CA GLY A 24 12.89 -11.34 -33.21
C GLY A 24 11.73 -11.31 -34.24
N VAL A 25 11.00 -10.19 -34.32
CA VAL A 25 9.87 -9.98 -35.25
C VAL A 25 10.11 -8.79 -36.19
N GLY A 26 9.27 -8.61 -37.22
CA GLY A 26 9.30 -7.41 -38.05
C GLY A 26 8.69 -6.21 -37.33
N ALA A 27 9.19 -4.99 -37.54
CA ALA A 27 8.61 -3.79 -36.95
C ALA A 27 7.12 -3.60 -37.32
N ALA A 28 6.71 -4.07 -38.50
CA ALA A 28 5.33 -4.04 -38.96
C ALA A 28 4.41 -5.06 -38.23
N ASP A 29 4.97 -6.03 -37.55
CA ASP A 29 4.22 -7.01 -36.76
C ASP A 29 3.84 -6.46 -35.38
N ILE A 30 4.43 -5.34 -34.95
CA ILE A 30 4.09 -4.66 -33.71
C ILE A 30 2.92 -3.73 -34.00
N LEU A 31 1.73 -4.14 -33.55
CA LEU A 31 0.48 -3.41 -33.81
C LEU A 31 0.26 -2.27 -32.81
N ASP A 32 0.74 -2.42 -31.58
CA ASP A 32 0.66 -1.42 -30.51
C ASP A 32 1.71 -1.70 -29.42
N SER A 33 1.92 -0.74 -28.52
CA SER A 33 2.88 -0.89 -27.42
C SER A 33 2.47 -0.06 -26.22
N ASP A 34 2.74 -0.61 -25.03
CA ASP A 34 2.64 0.09 -23.75
C ASP A 34 4.06 0.13 -23.14
N LEU A 35 4.69 1.29 -23.22
CA LEU A 35 6.10 1.49 -22.87
C LEU A 35 6.24 2.55 -21.79
N GLN A 36 7.00 2.26 -20.75
CA GLN A 36 7.23 3.14 -19.62
C GLN A 36 8.72 3.42 -19.43
N LEU A 37 9.02 4.65 -19.00
CA LEU A 37 10.37 5.01 -18.58
C LEU A 37 10.63 4.48 -17.17
N VAL A 38 11.78 3.85 -17.00
CA VAL A 38 12.20 3.35 -15.68
C VAL A 38 13.60 3.84 -15.32
N THR A 39 13.79 4.17 -14.06
CA THR A 39 15.11 4.47 -13.51
C THR A 39 15.91 3.17 -13.40
N ARG A 40 17.15 3.18 -13.88
CA ARG A 40 18.09 2.04 -13.79
C ARG A 40 18.96 2.08 -12.55
N GLN A 41 18.71 2.99 -11.61
CA GLN A 41 19.44 3.02 -10.34
C GLN A 41 19.21 1.72 -9.58
N ALA A 42 20.28 1.03 -9.25
CA ALA A 42 20.19 -0.16 -8.40
C ALA A 42 19.82 0.26 -6.96
N PRO A 43 19.01 -0.55 -6.28
CA PRO A 43 18.78 -0.36 -4.85
C PRO A 43 20.10 -0.34 -4.08
N THR A 44 20.23 0.60 -3.16
CA THR A 44 21.47 0.80 -2.40
C THR A 44 21.16 1.07 -0.95
N GLN A 45 21.80 0.35 -0.06
CA GLN A 45 21.74 0.62 1.38
C GLN A 45 22.66 1.81 1.71
N ILE A 46 22.19 2.73 2.54
CA ILE A 46 22.88 3.96 2.92
C ILE A 46 22.72 4.24 4.43
N GLY A 47 23.47 5.21 4.92
CA GLY A 47 23.60 5.53 6.35
C GLY A 47 24.85 4.90 6.95
N PRO A 48 25.36 5.42 8.08
CA PRO A 48 26.57 4.92 8.73
C PRO A 48 26.51 3.42 9.06
N ASP A 49 25.34 2.94 9.49
CA ASP A 49 25.11 1.54 9.87
C ASP A 49 24.10 0.85 8.91
N GLY A 50 23.83 1.45 7.74
CA GLY A 50 22.90 0.91 6.75
C GLY A 50 21.42 0.99 7.12
N GLU A 51 21.05 2.03 7.87
CA GLU A 51 19.68 2.21 8.42
C GLU A 51 18.63 2.52 7.37
N PHE A 52 19.07 3.01 6.21
CA PHE A 52 18.20 3.42 5.12
C PHE A 52 18.53 2.68 3.84
N PHE A 53 17.61 2.68 2.92
CA PHE A 53 17.84 2.25 1.55
C PHE A 53 17.26 3.25 0.57
N MET A 54 17.90 3.33 -0.60
CA MET A 54 17.46 4.10 -1.74
C MET A 54 17.10 3.16 -2.88
N ALA A 55 15.97 3.37 -3.48
CA ALA A 55 15.51 2.62 -4.64
C ALA A 55 14.49 3.42 -5.46
N PRO A 56 14.32 3.15 -6.76
CA PRO A 56 13.14 3.61 -7.47
C PRO A 56 11.92 2.81 -7.01
N ARG A 57 10.73 3.44 -7.04
CA ARG A 57 9.45 2.77 -6.81
C ARG A 57 9.33 2.11 -5.41
N ILE A 58 9.87 2.76 -4.38
CA ILE A 58 9.60 2.37 -2.99
C ILE A 58 8.09 2.51 -2.75
N ASP A 59 7.51 3.57 -3.22
CA ASP A 59 6.08 3.75 -3.36
C ASP A 59 5.56 3.02 -4.60
N ASP A 60 4.69 1.99 -4.46
CA ASP A 60 4.32 1.37 -3.17
C ASP A 60 4.81 -0.08 -3.07
N LEU A 61 5.94 -0.41 -3.72
CA LEU A 61 6.51 -1.76 -3.65
C LEU A 61 6.99 -2.14 -2.24
N GLU A 62 7.34 -1.16 -1.41
CA GLU A 62 7.73 -1.43 -0.02
C GLU A 62 6.55 -1.97 0.79
N CYS A 63 5.38 -1.30 0.75
CA CYS A 63 4.21 -1.80 1.45
C CYS A 63 3.69 -3.09 0.82
N ALA A 64 3.71 -3.23 -0.51
CA ALA A 64 3.33 -4.46 -1.18
C ALA A 64 4.19 -5.66 -0.71
N ALA A 65 5.52 -5.49 -0.68
CA ALA A 65 6.44 -6.55 -0.25
C ALA A 65 6.33 -6.85 1.25
N THR A 66 6.32 -5.83 2.11
CA THR A 66 6.30 -6.01 3.57
C THR A 66 4.98 -6.60 4.06
N THR A 67 3.85 -6.20 3.46
CA THR A 67 2.55 -6.79 3.78
C THR A 67 2.43 -8.23 3.29
N LEU A 68 2.97 -8.57 2.12
CA LEU A 68 3.08 -9.96 1.64
C LEU A 68 3.92 -10.81 2.59
N LEU A 69 5.09 -10.32 3.00
CA LEU A 69 5.95 -11.02 3.95
C LEU A 69 5.26 -11.24 5.28
N GLY A 70 4.53 -10.24 5.81
CA GLY A 70 3.74 -10.39 7.03
C GLY A 70 2.60 -11.40 6.90
N PHE A 71 1.93 -11.43 5.75
CA PHE A 71 0.92 -12.44 5.43
C PHE A 71 1.50 -13.86 5.41
N LEU A 72 2.65 -14.04 4.75
CA LEU A 72 3.34 -15.34 4.66
C LEU A 72 3.88 -15.80 6.02
N ASP A 73 4.43 -14.88 6.83
CA ASP A 73 4.92 -15.18 8.18
C ASP A 73 3.80 -15.64 9.13
N ALA A 74 2.59 -15.11 8.96
CA ALA A 74 1.41 -15.56 9.72
C ALA A 74 0.76 -16.83 9.15
N SER A 75 1.21 -17.32 8.01
CA SER A 75 0.60 -18.47 7.34
C SER A 75 0.66 -19.73 8.22
N GLY A 76 -0.50 -20.36 8.42
CA GLY A 76 -0.66 -21.53 9.29
C GLY A 76 -0.88 -21.23 10.78
N GLU A 77 -0.77 -19.97 11.22
CA GLU A 77 -1.01 -19.52 12.59
C GLU A 77 -2.30 -18.69 12.75
N THR A 78 -3.07 -18.57 11.68
CA THR A 78 -4.33 -17.81 11.68
C THR A 78 -5.44 -18.60 12.37
N ASP A 79 -6.35 -17.87 13.07
CA ASP A 79 -7.54 -18.49 13.65
C ASP A 79 -8.39 -19.14 12.55
N SER A 80 -8.89 -20.36 12.82
CA SER A 80 -9.77 -21.10 11.89
C SER A 80 -11.11 -20.40 11.62
N ALA A 81 -11.49 -19.42 12.44
CA ALA A 81 -12.67 -18.59 12.24
C ALA A 81 -12.44 -17.42 11.26
N CYS A 82 -11.20 -17.16 10.88
CA CYS A 82 -10.81 -16.07 9.99
C CYS A 82 -10.31 -16.63 8.64
N ALA A 83 -10.65 -15.94 7.56
CA ALA A 83 -10.07 -16.19 6.23
C ALA A 83 -9.07 -15.05 5.93
N PRO A 84 -7.75 -15.27 6.07
CA PRO A 84 -6.76 -14.26 5.75
C PRO A 84 -6.71 -14.04 4.24
N VAL A 85 -6.75 -12.79 3.82
CA VAL A 85 -6.68 -12.40 2.41
C VAL A 85 -5.62 -11.32 2.27
N TRP A 86 -4.73 -11.48 1.30
CA TRP A 86 -3.82 -10.45 0.83
C TRP A 86 -4.14 -10.14 -0.63
N ALA A 87 -4.27 -8.87 -0.96
CA ALA A 87 -4.55 -8.42 -2.32
C ALA A 87 -3.62 -7.28 -2.71
N MET A 88 -3.10 -7.33 -3.93
CA MET A 88 -2.31 -6.27 -4.55
C MET A 88 -3.04 -5.77 -5.79
N PHE A 89 -3.11 -4.46 -5.92
CA PHE A 89 -3.72 -3.80 -7.07
C PHE A 89 -2.66 -3.16 -7.95
N ASP A 90 -2.97 -2.97 -9.21
CA ASP A 90 -2.17 -2.22 -10.16
C ASP A 90 -2.77 -0.82 -10.36
N ASN A 91 -2.03 0.04 -11.04
CA ASN A 91 -2.47 1.37 -11.47
C ASN A 91 -2.87 2.33 -10.32
N GLU A 92 -2.27 2.19 -9.13
CA GLU A 92 -2.53 3.12 -8.03
C GLU A 92 -2.15 4.55 -8.44
N GLU A 93 -0.94 4.76 -8.94
CA GLU A 93 -0.33 6.05 -9.29
C GLU A 93 -1.06 6.83 -10.42
N VAL A 94 -1.90 6.14 -11.17
CA VAL A 94 -2.75 6.75 -12.20
C VAL A 94 -4.23 6.85 -11.76
N GLY A 95 -4.49 6.70 -10.46
CA GLY A 95 -5.78 6.94 -9.82
C GLY A 95 -6.65 5.72 -9.64
N SER A 96 -6.12 4.50 -9.74
CA SER A 96 -6.81 3.22 -9.43
C SER A 96 -8.11 2.95 -10.20
N SER A 97 -8.52 3.80 -11.12
CA SER A 97 -9.81 3.72 -11.85
C SER A 97 -9.72 2.82 -13.09
N SER A 98 -8.85 1.82 -13.06
CA SER A 98 -8.70 0.83 -14.12
C SER A 98 -9.33 -0.51 -13.73
N ARG A 99 -9.40 -1.45 -14.67
CA ARG A 99 -9.88 -2.80 -14.43
C ARG A 99 -9.07 -3.54 -13.34
N MET A 100 -7.79 -3.21 -13.18
CA MET A 100 -6.85 -3.85 -12.24
C MET A 100 -6.59 -3.00 -11.01
N GLY A 101 -7.15 -1.80 -10.95
CA GLY A 101 -6.98 -0.87 -9.85
C GLY A 101 -7.92 -1.10 -8.69
N ALA A 102 -7.66 -0.45 -7.57
CA ALA A 102 -8.44 -0.60 -6.34
C ALA A 102 -9.90 -0.13 -6.45
N ALA A 103 -10.24 0.72 -7.42
CA ALA A 103 -11.61 1.13 -7.68
C ALA A 103 -12.46 0.09 -8.45
N SER A 104 -11.84 -1.01 -8.91
CA SER A 104 -12.54 -2.08 -9.62
C SER A 104 -13.34 -2.98 -8.66
N SER A 105 -14.28 -3.75 -9.21
CA SER A 105 -15.00 -4.79 -8.47
C SER A 105 -14.17 -6.07 -8.25
N TYR A 106 -12.95 -6.14 -8.76
CA TYR A 106 -12.15 -7.38 -8.83
C TYR A 106 -12.06 -8.11 -7.48
N LEU A 107 -11.66 -7.43 -6.42
CA LEU A 107 -11.54 -8.07 -5.09
C LEU A 107 -12.91 -8.53 -4.60
N ARG A 108 -13.94 -7.73 -4.77
CA ARG A 108 -15.31 -8.09 -4.40
C ARG A 108 -15.79 -9.33 -5.16
N ASP A 109 -15.59 -9.38 -6.47
CA ASP A 109 -16.00 -10.51 -7.30
C ASP A 109 -15.26 -11.80 -6.91
N VAL A 110 -13.96 -11.70 -6.57
CA VAL A 110 -13.17 -12.85 -6.07
C VAL A 110 -13.71 -13.35 -4.74
N LEU A 111 -13.99 -12.44 -3.79
CA LEU A 111 -14.52 -12.81 -2.48
C LEU A 111 -15.93 -13.45 -2.59
N ASP A 112 -16.80 -12.90 -3.42
CA ASP A 112 -18.13 -13.45 -3.67
C ASP A 112 -18.02 -14.88 -4.26
N ARG A 113 -17.14 -15.10 -5.22
CA ARG A 113 -16.88 -16.43 -5.79
C ARG A 113 -16.31 -17.43 -4.77
N ILE A 114 -15.44 -16.99 -3.87
CA ILE A 114 -14.95 -17.84 -2.77
C ILE A 114 -16.10 -18.22 -1.84
N LEU A 115 -16.93 -17.25 -1.49
CA LEU A 115 -18.10 -17.49 -0.64
C LEU A 115 -19.10 -18.45 -1.30
N GLU A 116 -19.37 -18.31 -2.60
CA GLU A 116 -20.24 -19.23 -3.35
C GLU A 116 -19.75 -20.67 -3.35
N ALA A 117 -18.45 -20.89 -3.29
CA ALA A 117 -17.85 -22.24 -3.25
C ALA A 117 -18.02 -22.94 -1.88
N VAL A 118 -18.45 -22.23 -0.85
CA VAL A 118 -18.65 -22.77 0.50
C VAL A 118 -20.15 -22.80 0.82
N PRO A 119 -20.69 -23.94 1.32
CA PRO A 119 -22.11 -24.01 1.70
C PRO A 119 -22.46 -22.96 2.78
N HIS A 120 -23.23 -21.97 2.43
CA HIS A 120 -23.64 -20.89 3.34
C HIS A 120 -24.96 -20.25 2.87
N SER A 121 -25.56 -19.41 3.72
CA SER A 121 -26.68 -18.55 3.33
C SER A 121 -26.17 -17.15 2.92
N ALA A 122 -26.90 -16.46 2.06
CA ALA A 122 -26.61 -15.05 1.71
C ALA A 122 -26.42 -14.17 2.95
N GLN A 123 -27.23 -14.43 4.00
CA GLN A 123 -27.14 -13.71 5.27
C GLN A 123 -25.81 -13.98 6.02
N ALA A 124 -25.23 -15.17 5.86
CA ALA A 124 -23.92 -15.49 6.44
C ALA A 124 -22.81 -14.72 5.74
N SER A 125 -22.86 -14.57 4.41
CA SER A 125 -21.92 -13.72 3.65
C SER A 125 -21.95 -12.28 4.12
N HIS A 126 -23.13 -11.67 4.27
CA HIS A 126 -23.26 -10.31 4.77
C HIS A 126 -22.68 -10.15 6.18
N ARG A 127 -22.91 -11.14 7.07
CA ARG A 127 -22.30 -11.10 8.40
C ARG A 127 -20.79 -11.27 8.38
N ALA A 128 -20.26 -12.14 7.51
CA ALA A 128 -18.83 -12.31 7.35
C ALA A 128 -18.16 -11.00 6.91
N MET A 129 -18.74 -10.33 5.92
CA MET A 129 -18.24 -9.01 5.47
C MET A 129 -18.32 -7.96 6.57
N ALA A 130 -19.43 -7.88 7.31
CA ALA A 130 -19.59 -6.91 8.40
C ALA A 130 -18.62 -7.15 9.58
N ASN A 131 -18.14 -8.38 9.77
CA ASN A 131 -17.15 -8.74 10.78
C ASN A 131 -15.71 -8.77 10.24
N SER A 132 -15.51 -8.43 8.98
CA SER A 132 -14.17 -8.31 8.40
C SER A 132 -13.52 -6.99 8.76
N PHE A 133 -12.19 -6.96 8.67
CA PHE A 133 -11.38 -5.75 8.83
C PHE A 133 -10.27 -5.73 7.79
N MET A 134 -9.93 -4.57 7.26
CA MET A 134 -8.88 -4.43 6.26
C MET A 134 -7.81 -3.43 6.70
N LEU A 135 -6.57 -3.74 6.39
CA LEU A 135 -5.47 -2.79 6.36
C LEU A 135 -5.27 -2.36 4.90
N SER A 136 -5.34 -1.08 4.65
CA SER A 136 -4.97 -0.45 3.38
C SER A 136 -3.54 0.06 3.55
N ALA A 137 -2.60 -0.52 2.80
CA ALA A 137 -1.19 -0.24 2.97
C ALA A 137 -0.65 0.48 1.73
N ASP A 138 -0.04 1.64 1.96
CA ASP A 138 0.53 2.53 0.96
C ASP A 138 1.49 3.51 1.66
N ASN A 139 2.62 3.83 1.04
CA ASN A 139 3.67 4.59 1.69
C ASN A 139 3.21 5.98 2.19
N ALA A 140 3.94 6.57 3.10
CA ALA A 140 3.63 7.87 3.71
C ALA A 140 4.80 8.83 3.62
N HIS A 141 4.52 10.12 3.39
CA HIS A 141 5.55 11.15 3.43
C HIS A 141 6.17 11.27 4.82
N ALA A 142 7.48 11.14 4.92
CA ALA A 142 8.23 11.54 6.09
C ALA A 142 8.48 13.05 6.08
N THR A 143 8.64 13.64 7.26
CA THR A 143 9.01 15.04 7.42
C THR A 143 10.46 15.25 6.98
N HIS A 144 10.66 15.85 5.81
CA HIS A 144 11.98 16.07 5.25
C HIS A 144 12.73 17.15 6.02
N PRO A 145 13.96 16.91 6.49
CA PRO A 145 14.69 17.87 7.35
C PRO A 145 14.95 19.21 6.69
N ASN A 146 15.09 19.26 5.36
CA ASN A 146 15.29 20.52 4.62
C ASN A 146 13.97 21.25 4.31
N PHE A 147 12.82 20.58 4.46
CA PHE A 147 11.50 21.13 4.12
C PHE A 147 10.45 20.79 5.20
N PRO A 148 10.76 21.00 6.49
CA PRO A 148 9.85 20.61 7.57
C PRO A 148 8.50 21.34 7.50
N GLN A 149 8.46 22.51 6.87
CA GLN A 149 7.24 23.31 6.66
C GLN A 149 6.22 22.64 5.72
N LYS A 150 6.61 21.59 4.99
CA LYS A 150 5.69 20.81 4.14
C LYS A 150 4.86 19.79 4.92
N SER A 151 5.27 19.47 6.14
CA SER A 151 4.59 18.51 7.02
C SER A 151 3.77 19.21 8.10
N ASP A 152 2.80 18.50 8.67
CA ASP A 152 2.08 18.96 9.86
C ASP A 152 3.07 19.07 11.05
N PRO A 153 3.19 20.22 11.69
CA PRO A 153 4.14 20.40 12.79
C PRO A 153 3.76 19.63 14.05
N CYS A 154 2.48 19.24 14.19
CA CYS A 154 1.98 18.50 15.35
C CYS A 154 2.13 16.98 15.21
N ALA A 155 2.30 16.49 13.98
CA ALA A 155 2.43 15.07 13.68
C ALA A 155 3.61 14.79 12.73
N PRO A 156 4.86 15.12 13.10
CA PRO A 156 6.02 14.88 12.25
C PRO A 156 6.31 13.38 12.16
N VAL A 157 6.29 12.84 10.94
CA VAL A 157 6.65 11.45 10.64
C VAL A 157 8.15 11.36 10.36
N ARG A 158 8.81 10.34 10.89
CA ARG A 158 10.26 10.15 10.78
C ARG A 158 10.59 8.78 10.21
N LEU A 159 11.64 8.69 9.41
CA LEU A 159 12.23 7.41 9.03
C LEU A 159 12.75 6.70 10.29
N GLY A 160 12.51 5.39 10.39
CA GLY A 160 12.86 4.59 11.56
C GLY A 160 11.94 4.75 12.76
N GLY A 161 10.81 5.46 12.61
CA GLY A 161 9.84 5.69 13.69
C GLY A 161 8.73 4.65 13.79
N GLY A 162 8.73 3.63 12.95
CA GLY A 162 7.72 2.57 12.91
C GLY A 162 6.61 2.85 11.90
N VAL A 163 5.59 2.00 11.94
CA VAL A 163 4.47 2.05 11.00
C VAL A 163 3.69 3.36 11.12
N VAL A 164 3.35 3.96 10.01
CA VAL A 164 2.58 5.19 9.93
C VAL A 164 1.10 4.87 9.82
N LEU A 165 0.29 5.37 10.74
CA LEU A 165 -1.17 5.31 10.70
C LEU A 165 -1.70 6.64 10.18
N LYS A 166 -2.39 6.62 9.03
CA LYS A 166 -2.80 7.81 8.29
C LYS A 166 -4.23 8.24 8.65
N TYR A 167 -4.45 9.53 8.89
CA TYR A 167 -5.76 10.13 9.13
C TYR A 167 -6.03 11.28 8.17
N ASN A 168 -7.26 11.42 7.75
CA ASN A 168 -7.70 12.55 6.92
C ASN A 168 -9.15 12.92 7.26
N ALA A 169 -9.40 14.20 7.54
CA ALA A 169 -10.72 14.71 7.91
C ALA A 169 -11.76 14.54 6.79
N SER A 170 -11.32 14.54 5.52
CA SER A 170 -12.18 14.31 4.35
C SER A 170 -12.30 12.83 3.97
N GLN A 171 -11.84 11.92 4.83
CA GLN A 171 -11.87 10.46 4.62
C GLN A 171 -11.16 10.01 3.32
N LYS A 172 -10.15 10.74 2.87
CA LYS A 172 -9.24 10.28 1.82
C LYS A 172 -8.38 9.12 2.28
N TYR A 173 -8.17 9.02 3.59
CA TYR A 173 -7.72 7.85 4.31
C TYR A 173 -8.87 7.35 5.17
N THR A 174 -9.13 6.05 5.17
CA THR A 174 -10.31 5.44 5.80
C THR A 174 -10.21 5.33 7.32
N THR A 175 -9.03 5.55 7.88
CA THR A 175 -8.82 5.43 9.33
C THR A 175 -9.74 6.38 10.10
N ASN A 176 -10.44 5.82 11.07
CA ASN A 176 -11.21 6.54 12.07
C ASN A 176 -10.75 6.18 13.48
N ALA A 177 -11.40 6.71 14.51
CA ALA A 177 -11.00 6.47 15.90
C ALA A 177 -11.04 4.98 16.27
N VAL A 178 -12.03 4.22 15.78
CA VAL A 178 -12.19 2.80 16.08
C VAL A 178 -11.12 1.97 15.37
N SER A 179 -11.01 2.11 14.05
CA SER A 179 -10.04 1.34 13.26
C SER A 179 -8.59 1.66 13.65
N GLY A 180 -8.30 2.93 13.94
CA GLY A 180 -7.00 3.34 14.44
C GLY A 180 -6.69 2.78 15.83
N ALA A 181 -7.68 2.70 16.74
CA ALA A 181 -7.50 2.10 18.05
C ALA A 181 -7.22 0.59 17.96
N ILE A 182 -7.93 -0.12 17.06
CA ILE A 182 -7.70 -1.55 16.78
C ILE A 182 -6.26 -1.77 16.31
N PHE A 183 -5.83 -1.04 15.27
CA PHE A 183 -4.48 -1.20 14.73
C PHE A 183 -3.39 -0.88 15.77
N ARG A 184 -3.56 0.20 16.53
CA ARG A 184 -2.64 0.53 17.63
C ARG A 184 -2.58 -0.54 18.70
N ALA A 185 -3.71 -1.18 19.04
CA ALA A 185 -3.75 -2.26 20.02
C ALA A 185 -2.99 -3.50 19.51
N ILE A 186 -3.14 -3.84 18.22
CA ILE A 186 -2.39 -4.93 17.56
C ILE A 186 -0.89 -4.62 17.61
N CYS A 187 -0.47 -3.44 17.17
CA CYS A 187 0.94 -3.04 17.18
C CYS A 187 1.53 -3.02 18.59
N ARG A 188 0.78 -2.55 19.58
CA ARG A 188 1.22 -2.58 20.99
C ARG A 188 1.46 -4.01 21.47
N LYS A 189 0.57 -4.95 21.14
CA LYS A 189 0.71 -6.37 21.49
C LYS A 189 1.95 -6.98 20.84
N ALA A 190 2.28 -6.54 19.61
CA ALA A 190 3.43 -6.99 18.85
C ALA A 190 4.75 -6.24 19.16
N GLY A 191 4.72 -5.22 20.02
CA GLY A 191 5.88 -4.37 20.30
C GLY A 191 6.33 -3.51 19.12
N VAL A 192 5.41 -3.18 18.20
CA VAL A 192 5.69 -2.37 17.00
C VAL A 192 5.36 -0.90 17.27
N PRO A 193 6.30 0.04 17.05
CA PRO A 193 6.03 1.46 17.16
C PRO A 193 5.11 1.96 16.04
N VAL A 194 4.25 2.93 16.38
CA VAL A 194 3.29 3.54 15.46
C VAL A 194 3.40 5.04 15.49
N GLN A 195 3.56 5.66 14.34
CA GLN A 195 3.49 7.09 14.12
C GLN A 195 2.12 7.50 13.60
N VAL A 196 1.79 8.78 13.64
CA VAL A 196 0.57 9.34 13.05
C VAL A 196 0.94 10.26 11.92
N PHE A 197 0.25 10.13 10.81
CA PHE A 197 0.31 11.05 9.69
C PHE A 197 -1.02 11.77 9.51
N THR A 198 -0.95 13.09 9.38
CA THR A 198 -2.01 13.94 8.85
C THR A 198 -1.39 14.88 7.84
N ASN A 199 -2.14 15.21 6.80
CA ASN A 199 -1.71 16.29 5.91
C ASN A 199 -1.70 17.61 6.68
N ARG A 200 -0.78 18.49 6.33
CA ARG A 200 -0.85 19.89 6.77
C ARG A 200 -2.20 20.48 6.35
N ALA A 201 -2.84 21.25 7.21
CA ALA A 201 -4.24 21.69 7.04
C ALA A 201 -4.52 22.50 5.77
N ASP A 202 -3.50 23.16 5.23
CA ASP A 202 -3.55 23.97 4.00
C ASP A 202 -3.01 23.26 2.75
N GLU A 203 -2.60 21.98 2.87
CA GLU A 203 -2.13 21.16 1.76
C GLU A 203 -3.18 20.11 1.40
N ALA A 204 -3.48 19.98 0.12
CA ALA A 204 -4.37 18.93 -0.37
C ALA A 204 -3.64 17.58 -0.29
N GLY A 205 -4.21 16.65 0.45
CA GLY A 205 -3.72 15.27 0.49
C GLY A 205 -4.14 14.47 -0.74
N GLY A 206 -3.37 13.44 -1.07
CA GLY A 206 -3.76 12.37 -1.98
C GLY A 206 -4.86 11.48 -1.38
N SER A 207 -5.30 10.50 -2.14
CA SER A 207 -6.16 9.41 -1.70
C SER A 207 -5.38 8.11 -1.76
N THR A 208 -5.84 7.08 -1.05
CA THR A 208 -5.24 5.75 -1.04
C THR A 208 -6.23 4.68 -1.49
N LEU A 209 -5.74 3.46 -1.57
CA LEU A 209 -6.50 2.25 -1.92
C LEU A 209 -7.77 2.07 -1.06
N GLY A 210 -7.66 2.30 0.26
CA GLY A 210 -8.75 2.04 1.21
C GLY A 210 -10.00 2.86 0.93
N ASN A 211 -9.84 4.15 0.64
CA ASN A 211 -10.96 5.00 0.26
C ASN A 211 -11.69 4.45 -0.96
N LEU A 212 -10.97 4.05 -1.99
CA LEU A 212 -11.55 3.52 -3.23
C LEU A 212 -12.19 2.15 -3.01
N GLN A 213 -11.54 1.26 -2.27
CA GLN A 213 -12.09 -0.05 -1.91
C GLN A 213 -13.36 0.05 -1.05
N SER A 214 -13.50 1.07 -0.23
CA SER A 214 -14.69 1.26 0.61
C SER A 214 -16.00 1.35 -0.18
N HIS A 215 -15.94 1.70 -1.47
CA HIS A 215 -17.11 1.76 -2.34
C HIS A 215 -17.63 0.36 -2.74
N THR A 216 -16.77 -0.62 -2.82
CA THR A 216 -17.12 -2.00 -3.20
C THR A 216 -17.11 -2.95 -2.00
N LEU A 217 -16.31 -2.66 -1.00
CA LEU A 217 -16.17 -3.42 0.25
C LEU A 217 -16.37 -2.49 1.45
N PRO A 218 -17.61 -2.24 1.90
CA PRO A 218 -17.89 -1.33 3.02
C PRO A 218 -17.61 -2.02 4.37
N ILE A 219 -16.35 -2.32 4.62
CA ILE A 219 -15.86 -2.93 5.87
C ILE A 219 -14.98 -1.92 6.63
N PRO A 220 -14.81 -2.07 7.96
CA PRO A 220 -13.87 -1.23 8.72
C PRO A 220 -12.44 -1.36 8.21
N MET A 221 -11.76 -0.21 8.05
CA MET A 221 -10.41 -0.16 7.48
C MET A 221 -9.51 0.79 8.26
N ALA A 222 -8.20 0.50 8.25
CA ALA A 222 -7.17 1.42 8.67
C ALA A 222 -6.14 1.61 7.56
N ASP A 223 -5.83 2.86 7.22
CA ASP A 223 -4.79 3.21 6.27
C ASP A 223 -3.45 3.32 7.00
N ILE A 224 -2.49 2.52 6.56
CA ILE A 224 -1.15 2.42 7.13
C ILE A 224 -0.09 2.59 6.05
N GLY A 225 1.15 2.80 6.43
CA GLY A 225 2.25 2.88 5.46
C GLY A 225 3.62 2.88 6.10
N CYS A 226 4.65 2.76 5.25
CA CYS A 226 6.04 3.02 5.62
C CYS A 226 6.38 4.48 5.33
N ALA A 227 7.21 5.07 6.16
CA ALA A 227 7.67 6.45 5.95
C ALA A 227 8.74 6.50 4.87
N GLN A 228 8.66 7.48 3.96
CA GLN A 228 9.68 7.67 2.94
C GLN A 228 9.96 9.14 2.62
N PHE A 229 11.13 9.40 2.05
CA PHE A 229 11.48 10.68 1.41
C PHE A 229 11.40 10.56 -0.10
N ALA A 230 11.15 11.71 -0.73
CA ALA A 230 11.20 11.88 -2.17
C ALA A 230 10.24 10.95 -2.96
N MET A 231 9.07 10.67 -2.38
CA MET A 231 7.97 9.94 -3.03
C MET A 231 7.72 10.50 -4.44
N HIS A 232 7.52 9.61 -5.42
CA HIS A 232 7.36 9.90 -6.85
C HIS A 232 8.62 10.46 -7.55
N SER A 233 9.77 10.50 -6.90
CA SER A 233 11.02 10.85 -7.55
C SER A 233 11.64 9.63 -8.28
N ALA A 234 12.64 9.90 -9.11
CA ALA A 234 13.36 8.83 -9.80
C ALA A 234 14.07 7.85 -8.83
N VAL A 235 14.41 8.32 -7.62
CA VAL A 235 14.99 7.52 -6.53
C VAL A 235 14.43 8.02 -5.21
N GLU A 236 13.88 7.13 -4.44
CA GLU A 236 13.23 7.38 -3.15
C GLU A 236 14.08 6.83 -2.02
N THR A 237 13.77 7.17 -0.78
CA THR A 237 14.52 6.73 0.39
C THR A 237 13.58 6.29 1.50
N ALA A 238 13.80 5.11 2.07
CA ALA A 238 13.04 4.57 3.18
C ALA A 238 13.95 3.96 4.26
N SER A 239 13.35 3.47 5.35
CA SER A 239 14.06 2.91 6.49
C SER A 239 13.91 1.39 6.57
N VAL A 240 15.03 0.69 6.75
CA VAL A 240 15.04 -0.77 6.99
C VAL A 240 14.20 -1.13 8.23
N ALA A 241 14.30 -0.35 9.29
CA ALA A 241 13.55 -0.59 10.52
C ALA A 241 12.02 -0.44 10.35
N ASP A 242 11.57 0.49 9.47
CA ASP A 242 10.15 0.67 9.19
C ASP A 242 9.60 -0.49 8.34
N ALA A 243 10.36 -1.00 7.38
CA ALA A 243 10.01 -2.20 6.61
C ALA A 243 9.86 -3.44 7.52
N GLU A 244 10.78 -3.64 8.47
CA GLU A 244 10.65 -4.70 9.49
C GLU A 244 9.44 -4.49 10.39
N ALA A 245 9.20 -3.26 10.83
CA ALA A 245 8.05 -2.91 11.67
C ALA A 245 6.72 -3.19 10.96
N MET A 246 6.61 -2.85 9.67
CA MET A 246 5.43 -3.14 8.84
C MET A 246 5.20 -4.65 8.73
N THR A 247 6.23 -5.42 8.41
CA THR A 247 6.13 -6.89 8.32
C THR A 247 5.62 -7.49 9.63
N LYS A 248 6.19 -7.07 10.78
CA LYS A 248 5.75 -7.53 12.11
C LYS A 248 4.33 -7.11 12.45
N ALA A 249 3.94 -5.87 12.12
CA ALA A 249 2.58 -5.38 12.37
C ALA A 249 1.54 -6.17 11.59
N VAL A 250 1.81 -6.45 10.31
CA VAL A 250 0.91 -7.20 9.43
C VAL A 250 0.83 -8.67 9.84
N ALA A 251 1.95 -9.30 10.20
CA ALA A 251 1.94 -10.65 10.75
C ALA A 251 1.11 -10.73 12.03
N ALA A 252 1.25 -9.76 12.94
CA ALA A 252 0.43 -9.70 14.15
C ALA A 252 -1.05 -9.49 13.84
N PHE A 253 -1.38 -8.68 12.83
CA PHE A 253 -2.76 -8.49 12.38
C PHE A 253 -3.41 -9.80 11.93
N TYR A 254 -2.73 -10.62 11.15
CA TYR A 254 -3.27 -11.89 10.68
C TYR A 254 -3.36 -12.97 11.77
N ARG A 255 -2.58 -12.86 12.87
CA ARG A 255 -2.61 -13.77 14.02
C ARG A 255 -3.70 -13.44 15.05
N VAL A 256 -4.31 -12.26 14.94
CA VAL A 256 -5.33 -11.81 15.89
C VAL A 256 -6.72 -12.11 15.35
N HIS A 257 -7.56 -12.73 16.19
CA HIS A 257 -8.99 -12.79 15.94
C HIS A 257 -9.65 -11.50 16.42
N LEU A 258 -10.08 -10.68 15.48
CA LEU A 258 -10.84 -9.46 15.74
C LEU A 258 -12.33 -9.78 15.77
N ARG A 259 -12.95 -9.70 16.93
CA ARG A 259 -14.38 -9.95 17.09
C ARG A 259 -15.13 -8.66 17.40
N ALA A 260 -16.10 -8.32 16.54
CA ALA A 260 -17.01 -7.22 16.78
C ALA A 260 -18.10 -7.63 17.79
N LEU A 261 -18.29 -6.82 18.83
CA LEU A 261 -19.33 -7.00 19.87
C LEU A 261 -20.53 -6.08 19.68
N GLY A 262 -20.51 -5.18 18.71
CA GLY A 262 -21.48 -4.13 18.48
C GLY A 262 -21.05 -2.77 19.06
N ASP A 263 -21.73 -1.71 18.65
CA ASP A 263 -21.51 -0.32 19.10
C ASP A 263 -20.04 0.16 19.05
N GLY A 264 -19.29 -0.30 18.04
CA GLY A 264 -17.88 0.05 17.89
C GLY A 264 -16.94 -0.63 18.91
N THR A 265 -17.43 -1.62 19.63
CA THR A 265 -16.64 -2.42 20.58
C THR A 265 -16.09 -3.66 19.89
N TYR A 266 -14.80 -3.93 20.12
CA TYR A 266 -14.09 -5.09 19.57
C TYR A 266 -13.24 -5.77 20.64
N THR A 267 -13.07 -7.09 20.52
CA THR A 267 -12.07 -7.86 21.27
C THR A 267 -10.95 -8.31 20.32
N LEU A 268 -9.75 -8.39 20.87
CA LEU A 268 -8.54 -8.90 20.21
C LEU A 268 -8.13 -10.19 20.94
N GLU A 269 -8.52 -11.32 20.37
CA GLU A 269 -8.24 -12.68 20.89
C GLU A 269 -7.05 -13.32 20.21
#